data_a7226d04b77e1754e2102b29994e1e76
#
_entry.id   a7226d04b77e1754e2102b29994e1e76
#
_cell.length_a   1.000
_cell.length_b   1.000
_cell.length_c   1.000
_cell.angle_alpha   90.00
_cell.angle_beta   90.00
_cell.angle_gamma   90.00
#
_symmetry.space_group_name_H-M   'P 1'
#
loop_
_entity.id
_entity.type
_entity.pdbx_description
1 polymer ?
#
loop_
_entity_poly.entity_id
_entity_poly.type
_entity_poly.pdbx_seq_one_letter_code
_entity_poly.pdbx_strand_id
1 'polypeptide(L)'
;MGLKKDMKYDFTVYGRLHLIDGKQGKIRVELVNSKNDVIAKQVINITNNKWQKLTATLTSPQTDAKGLMRVYLEKGSESVDLDHISLFPEDNWNGLRADLVQDLADLKPGIFRFPGGCIVEGTDLDTRYEWKNSVGAPENRPLNENRWRDTFPHRLFPNYYQSLGLGFYEYFLLSEKIGAEPLPILSVGLACQYQNDDKDPNAHVAVKDLQSYIDDALDLIEFANGPVTSKWGKLRADMGHPAPFNLKQIGIGNEQWGPMYPERLQKFMEQIHAKYPKIKICGSSGPSADGKDFDYGWKQMRKLGVDMVDEHYYKSPEWFRSNASRYDKYDRKGPK
;
A
#
# COMPACT_ATOMS: atom_id res chain seq x y z
N MET A 1 -1.02 -13.78 18.22
CA MET A 1 0.31 -13.45 17.69
C MET A 1 1.33 -14.47 18.12
N GLY A 2 2.40 -14.69 17.31
CA GLY A 2 3.53 -15.52 17.74
C GLY A 2 4.44 -14.74 18.71
N LEU A 3 4.88 -15.39 19.77
CA LEU A 3 5.91 -14.89 20.69
C LEU A 3 7.11 -15.82 20.64
N LYS A 4 8.32 -15.26 20.65
CA LYS A 4 9.58 -16.02 20.61
C LYS A 4 10.35 -15.77 21.92
N LYS A 5 10.87 -16.83 22.52
CA LYS A 5 11.65 -16.75 23.73
C LYS A 5 12.83 -15.76 23.57
N ASP A 6 13.05 -14.94 24.59
CA ASP A 6 14.10 -13.92 24.70
C ASP A 6 14.01 -12.78 23.68
N MET A 7 12.96 -12.77 22.81
CA MET A 7 12.68 -11.69 21.88
C MET A 7 12.08 -10.49 22.62
N LYS A 8 12.57 -9.31 22.31
CA LYS A 8 11.96 -8.04 22.72
C LYS A 8 10.91 -7.61 21.71
N TYR A 9 9.87 -7.01 22.26
CA TYR A 9 8.75 -6.46 21.48
C TYR A 9 8.60 -4.99 21.86
N ASP A 10 8.76 -4.12 20.89
CA ASP A 10 8.63 -2.68 21.06
C ASP A 10 7.17 -2.27 20.88
N PHE A 11 6.58 -1.90 22.01
CA PHE A 11 5.23 -1.35 22.05
C PHE A 11 5.28 0.15 21.84
N THR A 12 4.42 0.67 20.98
CA THR A 12 4.21 2.11 20.81
C THR A 12 2.71 2.41 20.82
N VAL A 13 2.37 3.59 21.31
CA VAL A 13 1.00 4.10 21.33
C VAL A 13 1.04 5.63 21.36
N TYR A 14 0.11 6.27 20.66
CA TYR A 14 -0.20 7.67 20.90
C TYR A 14 -1.28 7.72 21.98
N GLY A 15 -1.02 8.51 23.03
CA GLY A 15 -1.92 8.64 24.17
C GLY A 15 -2.04 10.08 24.67
N ARG A 16 -3.23 10.43 25.19
CA ARG A 16 -3.48 11.69 25.88
C ARG A 16 -4.53 11.51 26.96
N LEU A 17 -4.54 12.42 27.94
CA LEU A 17 -5.66 12.52 28.87
C LEU A 17 -6.89 13.07 28.16
N HIS A 18 -8.05 12.46 28.38
CA HIS A 18 -9.31 12.98 27.85
C HIS A 18 -9.71 14.28 28.54
N LEU A 19 -9.55 14.34 29.87
CA LEU A 19 -9.81 15.52 30.71
C LEU A 19 -8.57 15.80 31.56
N ILE A 20 -8.37 17.07 31.97
CA ILE A 20 -7.35 17.44 32.95
C ILE A 20 -8.05 17.83 34.24
N ASP A 21 -7.99 16.96 35.24
CA ASP A 21 -8.50 17.22 36.59
C ASP A 21 -7.42 17.06 37.68
N GLY A 22 -6.15 17.06 37.27
CA GLY A 22 -5.00 16.90 38.17
C GLY A 22 -4.57 15.44 38.40
N LYS A 23 -5.26 14.48 37.83
CA LYS A 23 -4.88 13.07 37.89
C LYS A 23 -4.04 12.63 36.68
N GLN A 24 -3.45 11.46 36.77
CA GLN A 24 -2.67 10.84 35.73
C GLN A 24 -3.42 9.65 35.11
N GLY A 25 -3.31 9.50 33.80
CA GLY A 25 -3.69 8.26 33.13
C GLY A 25 -2.55 7.24 33.25
N LYS A 26 -2.88 5.98 33.50
CA LYS A 26 -1.93 4.86 33.49
C LYS A 26 -2.50 3.73 32.69
N ILE A 27 -1.79 3.30 31.68
CA ILE A 27 -2.11 2.09 30.94
C ILE A 27 -1.10 1.00 31.26
N ARG A 28 -1.56 -0.23 31.30
CA ARG A 28 -0.73 -1.42 31.43
C ARG A 28 -0.81 -2.21 30.13
N VAL A 29 0.33 -2.49 29.52
CA VAL A 29 0.47 -3.39 28.39
C VAL A 29 1.04 -4.73 28.87
N GLU A 30 0.47 -5.82 28.40
CA GLU A 30 0.81 -7.19 28.78
C GLU A 30 1.04 -8.06 27.55
N LEU A 31 2.06 -8.92 27.61
CA LEU A 31 2.14 -10.13 26.77
C LEU A 31 1.53 -11.28 27.55
N VAL A 32 0.67 -12.04 26.90
CA VAL A 32 -0.09 -13.12 27.50
C VAL A 32 0.10 -14.37 26.65
N ASN A 33 0.38 -15.50 27.28
CA ASN A 33 0.56 -16.78 26.59
C ASN A 33 -0.79 -17.44 26.19
N SER A 34 -0.72 -18.54 25.46
CA SER A 34 -1.90 -19.31 25.03
C SER A 34 -2.72 -19.91 26.16
N LYS A 35 -2.14 -20.02 27.37
CA LYS A 35 -2.82 -20.46 28.60
C LYS A 35 -3.45 -19.31 29.38
N ASN A 36 -3.39 -18.09 28.87
CA ASN A 36 -3.92 -16.88 29.48
C ASN A 36 -3.08 -16.34 30.65
N ASP A 37 -1.84 -16.80 30.84
CA ASP A 37 -0.93 -16.26 31.83
C ASP A 37 -0.23 -15.00 31.32
N VAL A 38 -0.12 -13.99 32.19
CA VAL A 38 0.67 -12.78 31.91
C VAL A 38 2.16 -13.13 32.04
N ILE A 39 2.90 -13.04 30.93
CA ILE A 39 4.32 -13.43 30.87
C ILE A 39 5.28 -12.25 30.83
N ALA A 40 4.79 -11.05 30.44
CA ALA A 40 5.51 -9.79 30.54
C ALA A 40 4.51 -8.64 30.68
N LYS A 41 4.88 -7.57 31.35
CA LYS A 41 4.05 -6.37 31.50
C LYS A 41 4.87 -5.11 31.67
N GLN A 42 4.33 -3.98 31.22
CA GLN A 42 4.85 -2.64 31.44
C GLN A 42 3.70 -1.68 31.74
N VAL A 43 3.98 -0.65 32.55
CA VAL A 43 3.02 0.42 32.87
C VAL A 43 3.55 1.72 32.29
N ILE A 44 2.68 2.45 31.59
CA ILE A 44 2.99 3.68 30.89
C ILE A 44 2.12 4.79 31.50
N ASN A 45 2.74 5.91 31.88
CA ASN A 45 2.03 7.07 32.40
C ASN A 45 1.68 8.04 31.27
N ILE A 46 0.46 8.57 31.28
CA ILE A 46 -0.05 9.59 30.36
C ILE A 46 -0.36 10.82 31.21
N THR A 47 0.35 11.92 30.96
CA THR A 47 0.42 13.06 31.91
C THR A 47 -0.18 14.35 31.39
N ASN A 48 -0.53 14.42 30.11
CA ASN A 48 -1.14 15.62 29.54
C ASN A 48 -2.23 15.33 28.50
N ASN A 49 -2.96 16.34 28.08
CA ASN A 49 -4.07 16.26 27.12
C ASN A 49 -3.65 16.43 25.65
N LYS A 50 -2.35 16.57 25.38
CA LYS A 50 -1.83 16.57 24.00
C LYS A 50 -1.39 15.16 23.62
N TRP A 51 -1.57 14.80 22.38
CA TRP A 51 -1.08 13.53 21.84
C TRP A 51 0.42 13.40 22.06
N GLN A 52 0.83 12.29 22.68
CA GLN A 52 2.21 11.92 22.94
C GLN A 52 2.48 10.54 22.40
N LYS A 53 3.58 10.35 21.70
CA LYS A 53 4.08 9.02 21.36
C LYS A 53 4.75 8.43 22.61
N LEU A 54 4.22 7.32 23.09
CA LEU A 54 4.68 6.60 24.27
C LEU A 54 5.19 5.23 23.85
N THR A 55 6.24 4.77 24.51
CA THR A 55 6.91 3.53 24.15
C THR A 55 7.16 2.67 25.38
N ALA A 56 7.19 1.36 25.20
CA ALA A 56 7.64 0.38 26.19
C ALA A 56 8.19 -0.86 25.48
N THR A 57 9.17 -1.51 26.07
CA THR A 57 9.70 -2.78 25.56
C THR A 57 9.31 -3.91 26.49
N LEU A 58 8.79 -5.00 25.92
CA LEU A 58 8.42 -6.23 26.64
C LEU A 58 9.29 -7.38 26.09
N THR A 59 9.89 -8.16 27.00
CA THR A 59 10.65 -9.36 26.61
C THR A 59 9.83 -10.60 26.90
N SER A 60 9.66 -11.48 25.90
CA SER A 60 8.97 -12.75 26.11
C SER A 60 9.90 -13.78 26.75
N PRO A 61 9.56 -14.35 27.90
CA PRO A 61 10.38 -15.40 28.53
C PRO A 61 10.23 -16.79 27.89
N GLN A 62 9.30 -16.92 26.95
CA GLN A 62 8.97 -18.21 26.31
C GLN A 62 8.51 -18.05 24.86
N THR A 63 8.61 -19.12 24.09
CA THR A 63 7.99 -19.20 22.76
C THR A 63 6.55 -19.67 22.88
N ASP A 64 5.62 -18.93 22.23
CA ASP A 64 4.20 -19.27 22.15
C ASP A 64 3.61 -18.83 20.80
N ALA A 65 3.02 -19.76 20.07
CA ALA A 65 2.46 -19.48 18.74
C ALA A 65 1.11 -18.72 18.78
N LYS A 66 0.45 -18.67 19.95
CA LYS A 66 -0.90 -18.10 20.13
C LYS A 66 -0.97 -17.05 21.24
N GLY A 67 0.12 -16.34 21.47
CA GLY A 67 0.15 -15.25 22.44
C GLY A 67 -0.78 -14.10 22.07
N LEU A 68 -1.07 -13.26 23.06
CA LEU A 68 -1.92 -12.07 22.95
C LEU A 68 -1.19 -10.86 23.54
N MET A 69 -1.48 -9.68 22.99
CA MET A 69 -1.20 -8.40 23.64
C MET A 69 -2.51 -7.89 24.26
N ARG A 70 -2.43 -7.39 25.48
CA ARG A 70 -3.54 -6.73 26.16
C ARG A 70 -3.13 -5.35 26.65
N VAL A 71 -4.03 -4.39 26.52
CA VAL A 71 -3.86 -3.03 27.04
C VAL A 71 -5.02 -2.75 27.98
N TYR A 72 -4.69 -2.34 29.21
CA TYR A 72 -5.64 -2.03 30.25
C TYR A 72 -5.46 -0.60 30.75
N LEU A 73 -6.57 0.05 31.09
CA LEU A 73 -6.54 1.24 31.93
C LEU A 73 -6.33 0.79 33.40
N GLU A 74 -5.32 1.32 34.06
CA GLU A 74 -5.05 0.99 35.47
C GLU A 74 -6.10 1.60 36.37
N LYS A 75 -6.40 0.88 37.47
CA LYS A 75 -7.38 1.31 38.50
C LYS A 75 -7.00 2.67 39.09
N GLY A 76 -7.96 3.57 39.15
CA GLY A 76 -7.76 4.93 39.68
C GLY A 76 -7.12 5.90 38.70
N SER A 77 -6.99 5.50 37.42
CA SER A 77 -6.53 6.38 36.35
C SER A 77 -7.67 7.22 35.81
N GLU A 78 -7.31 8.38 35.25
CA GLU A 78 -8.20 9.17 34.43
C GLU A 78 -8.50 8.50 33.10
N SER A 79 -9.55 8.96 32.43
CA SER A 79 -9.86 8.58 31.05
C SER A 79 -8.75 9.00 30.11
N VAL A 80 -8.36 8.10 29.20
CA VAL A 80 -7.33 8.33 28.21
C VAL A 80 -7.87 8.05 26.80
N ASP A 81 -7.43 8.84 25.84
CA ASP A 81 -7.59 8.53 24.44
C ASP A 81 -6.32 7.83 23.95
N LEU A 82 -6.46 6.75 23.20
CA LEU A 82 -5.35 5.99 22.63
C LEU A 82 -5.54 5.86 21.11
N ASP A 83 -4.43 5.98 20.38
CA ASP A 83 -4.39 5.80 18.94
C ASP A 83 -3.06 5.14 18.50
N HIS A 84 -2.99 4.64 17.27
CA HIS A 84 -1.78 4.03 16.67
C HIS A 84 -1.10 2.99 17.60
N ILE A 85 -1.87 2.09 18.19
CA ILE A 85 -1.33 1.02 19.02
C ILE A 85 -0.56 0.04 18.13
N SER A 86 0.72 -0.18 18.43
CA SER A 86 1.55 -1.14 17.71
C SER A 86 2.46 -1.95 18.63
N LEU A 87 2.83 -3.14 18.18
CA LEU A 87 3.79 -4.02 18.85
C LEU A 87 4.63 -4.73 17.79
N PHE A 88 5.89 -4.37 17.69
CA PHE A 88 6.83 -4.97 16.73
C PHE A 88 7.92 -5.76 17.44
N PRO A 89 8.33 -6.95 16.95
CA PRO A 89 9.52 -7.61 17.43
C PRO A 89 10.77 -6.81 17.08
N GLU A 90 11.82 -6.87 17.91
CA GLU A 90 13.06 -6.11 17.69
C GLU A 90 13.78 -6.47 16.37
N ASP A 91 13.55 -7.68 15.84
CA ASP A 91 14.12 -8.16 14.58
C ASP A 91 13.31 -7.75 13.34
N ASN A 92 12.31 -6.87 13.49
CA ASN A 92 11.55 -6.39 12.33
C ASN A 92 12.44 -5.58 11.36
N TRP A 93 12.06 -5.56 10.09
CA TRP A 93 12.67 -4.71 9.10
C TRP A 93 11.72 -3.54 8.77
N ASN A 94 12.01 -2.35 9.28
CA ASN A 94 11.18 -1.13 9.08
C ASN A 94 9.68 -1.36 9.33
N GLY A 95 9.32 -2.06 10.41
CA GLY A 95 7.94 -2.39 10.75
C GLY A 95 7.36 -3.57 9.96
N LEU A 96 8.13 -4.23 9.12
CA LEU A 96 7.74 -5.45 8.41
C LEU A 96 8.36 -6.69 9.06
N ARG A 97 7.76 -7.84 8.86
CA ARG A 97 8.31 -9.11 9.28
C ARG A 97 9.60 -9.40 8.52
N ALA A 98 10.72 -9.47 9.24
CA ALA A 98 12.04 -9.67 8.63
C ALA A 98 12.16 -10.99 7.86
N ASP A 99 11.54 -12.07 8.35
CA ASP A 99 11.48 -13.36 7.67
C ASP A 99 10.78 -13.27 6.31
N LEU A 100 9.62 -12.61 6.23
CA LEU A 100 8.89 -12.42 4.96
C LEU A 100 9.64 -11.50 3.99
N VAL A 101 10.32 -10.47 4.50
CA VAL A 101 11.17 -9.62 3.66
C VAL A 101 12.33 -10.42 3.09
N GLN A 102 12.93 -11.33 3.89
CA GLN A 102 13.99 -12.20 3.42
C GLN A 102 13.48 -13.21 2.37
N ASP A 103 12.33 -13.84 2.61
CA ASP A 103 11.70 -14.76 1.64
C ASP A 103 11.46 -14.06 0.29
N LEU A 104 10.96 -12.81 0.31
CA LEU A 104 10.78 -12.01 -0.90
C LEU A 104 12.13 -11.71 -1.60
N ALA A 105 13.16 -11.38 -0.84
CA ALA A 105 14.50 -11.14 -1.39
C ALA A 105 15.11 -12.41 -2.03
N ASP A 106 14.87 -13.58 -1.42
CA ASP A 106 15.37 -14.87 -1.90
C ASP A 106 14.69 -15.31 -3.20
N LEU A 107 13.47 -14.84 -3.47
CA LEU A 107 12.80 -15.02 -4.77
C LEU A 107 13.51 -14.26 -5.91
N LYS A 108 14.34 -13.26 -5.60
CA LYS A 108 15.05 -12.40 -6.57
C LYS A 108 14.13 -11.85 -7.66
N PRO A 109 13.01 -11.19 -7.30
CA PRO A 109 12.06 -10.70 -8.27
C PRO A 109 12.69 -9.60 -9.13
N GLY A 110 12.41 -9.60 -10.44
CA GLY A 110 12.86 -8.53 -11.33
C GLY A 110 12.05 -7.24 -11.15
N ILE A 111 10.76 -7.37 -10.81
CA ILE A 111 9.81 -6.26 -10.64
C ILE A 111 9.02 -6.49 -9.35
N PHE A 112 8.76 -5.40 -8.62
CA PHE A 112 7.83 -5.35 -7.50
C PHE A 112 6.70 -4.38 -7.81
N ARG A 113 5.50 -4.92 -8.06
CA ARG A 113 4.28 -4.18 -8.42
C ARG A 113 3.46 -3.87 -7.17
N PHE A 114 3.09 -2.61 -6.98
CA PHE A 114 2.31 -2.13 -5.83
C PHE A 114 1.40 -0.95 -6.20
N PRO A 115 0.41 -0.56 -5.40
CA PRO A 115 0.03 -1.07 -4.07
C PRO A 115 -0.83 -2.33 -4.12
N GLY A 116 -1.26 -2.77 -5.28
CA GLY A 116 -2.12 -3.92 -5.49
C GLY A 116 -2.98 -3.79 -6.74
N GLY A 117 -4.13 -4.45 -6.74
CA GLY A 117 -5.08 -4.48 -7.86
C GLY A 117 -6.17 -3.41 -7.75
N CYS A 118 -7.43 -3.85 -7.60
CA CYS A 118 -8.62 -2.98 -7.60
C CYS A 118 -8.64 -1.88 -6.52
N ILE A 119 -7.77 -1.92 -5.52
CA ILE A 119 -7.63 -0.81 -4.56
C ILE A 119 -7.14 0.48 -5.22
N VAL A 120 -6.44 0.38 -6.35
CA VAL A 120 -5.99 1.55 -7.15
C VAL A 120 -7.19 2.33 -7.69
N GLU A 121 -8.23 1.60 -8.10
CA GLU A 121 -9.43 2.16 -8.70
C GLU A 121 -10.44 2.64 -7.66
N GLY A 122 -10.55 1.90 -6.53
CA GLY A 122 -11.62 2.05 -5.55
C GLY A 122 -12.95 1.43 -6.01
N THR A 123 -13.91 1.33 -5.10
CA THR A 123 -15.32 1.06 -5.43
C THR A 123 -15.90 2.25 -6.18
N ASP A 124 -15.56 3.43 -5.71
CA ASP A 124 -15.79 4.74 -6.28
C ASP A 124 -14.46 5.52 -6.25
N LEU A 125 -14.42 6.69 -6.85
CA LEU A 125 -13.20 7.48 -6.94
C LEU A 125 -12.73 8.01 -5.58
N ASP A 126 -13.62 8.14 -4.60
CA ASP A 126 -13.27 8.62 -3.26
C ASP A 126 -12.57 7.55 -2.43
N THR A 127 -12.81 6.27 -2.72
CA THR A 127 -12.18 5.13 -2.05
C THR A 127 -10.94 4.60 -2.78
N ARG A 128 -10.52 5.24 -3.89
CA ARG A 128 -9.29 4.87 -4.59
C ARG A 128 -8.05 5.05 -3.70
N TYR A 129 -7.01 4.31 -3.99
CA TYR A 129 -5.73 4.48 -3.31
C TYR A 129 -5.02 5.75 -3.82
N GLU A 130 -5.01 6.78 -2.99
CA GLU A 130 -4.22 8.00 -3.23
C GLU A 130 -2.83 7.85 -2.61
N TRP A 131 -1.79 7.77 -3.43
CA TRP A 131 -0.44 7.57 -2.94
C TRP A 131 0.05 8.72 -2.03
N LYS A 132 -0.41 9.95 -2.28
CA LYS A 132 -0.07 11.14 -1.47
C LYS A 132 -0.53 11.00 -0.02
N ASN A 133 -1.62 10.28 0.21
CA ASN A 133 -2.12 9.97 1.54
C ASN A 133 -1.27 8.90 2.26
N SER A 134 -0.40 8.18 1.53
CA SER A 134 0.39 7.08 2.05
C SER A 134 1.87 7.42 2.29
N VAL A 135 2.23 8.71 2.22
CA VAL A 135 3.57 9.22 2.49
C VAL A 135 3.54 10.26 3.62
N GLY A 136 4.69 10.62 4.15
CA GLY A 136 4.80 11.43 5.37
C GLY A 136 4.75 10.57 6.64
N ALA A 137 4.62 11.19 7.80
CA ALA A 137 4.59 10.50 9.09
C ALA A 137 3.37 9.58 9.18
N PRO A 138 3.52 8.28 9.51
CA PRO A 138 2.41 7.33 9.51
C PRO A 138 1.21 7.73 10.36
N GLU A 139 1.44 8.42 11.47
CA GLU A 139 0.41 8.91 12.38
C GLU A 139 -0.46 10.03 11.80
N ASN A 140 -0.02 10.66 10.72
CA ASN A 140 -0.76 11.72 10.02
C ASN A 140 -1.45 11.20 8.75
N ARG A 141 -1.27 9.92 8.40
CA ARG A 141 -1.90 9.34 7.22
C ARG A 141 -3.37 9.05 7.52
N PRO A 142 -4.30 9.41 6.62
CA PRO A 142 -5.72 9.14 6.84
C PRO A 142 -6.02 7.64 6.76
N LEU A 143 -7.12 7.23 7.35
CA LEU A 143 -7.69 5.92 7.08
C LEU A 143 -8.26 5.91 5.67
N ASN A 144 -7.88 4.93 4.87
CA ASN A 144 -8.44 4.71 3.54
C ASN A 144 -9.47 3.58 3.61
N GLU A 145 -10.68 3.83 3.13
CA GLU A 145 -11.68 2.79 3.01
C GLU A 145 -11.31 1.83 1.88
N ASN A 146 -11.22 0.54 2.20
CA ASN A 146 -10.78 -0.43 1.21
C ASN A 146 -11.91 -0.78 0.26
N ARG A 147 -11.58 -0.92 -1.04
CA ARG A 147 -12.48 -1.37 -2.10
C ARG A 147 -13.27 -2.65 -1.74
N TRP A 148 -12.70 -3.53 -0.91
CA TRP A 148 -13.29 -4.82 -0.56
C TRP A 148 -14.18 -4.78 0.69
N ARG A 149 -14.55 -3.59 1.19
CA ARG A 149 -15.40 -3.40 2.38
C ARG A 149 -16.69 -4.23 2.34
N ASP A 150 -17.35 -4.26 1.20
CA ASP A 150 -18.65 -4.92 1.02
C ASP A 150 -18.53 -6.43 0.72
N THR A 151 -17.31 -6.93 0.47
CA THR A 151 -17.08 -8.33 0.14
C THR A 151 -17.13 -9.25 1.37
N PHE A 152 -16.98 -8.68 2.57
CA PHE A 152 -16.91 -9.44 3.83
C PHE A 152 -17.93 -8.97 4.87
N PRO A 153 -19.25 -8.97 4.56
CA PRO A 153 -20.28 -8.45 5.46
C PRO A 153 -20.43 -9.25 6.76
N HIS A 154 -19.92 -10.49 6.80
CA HIS A 154 -19.90 -11.37 7.97
C HIS A 154 -18.80 -11.04 8.98
N ARG A 155 -17.90 -10.11 8.69
CA ARG A 155 -16.88 -9.69 9.65
C ARG A 155 -17.49 -8.82 10.73
N LEU A 156 -16.91 -8.90 11.93
CA LEU A 156 -17.34 -8.11 13.10
C LEU A 156 -17.32 -6.59 12.81
N PHE A 157 -16.36 -6.17 11.97
CA PHE A 157 -16.29 -4.82 11.43
C PHE A 157 -16.50 -4.92 9.92
N PRO A 158 -17.72 -4.64 9.41
CA PRO A 158 -18.03 -4.74 7.99
C PRO A 158 -17.21 -3.78 7.13
N ASN A 159 -16.83 -2.63 7.66
CA ASN A 159 -15.97 -1.68 6.98
C ASN A 159 -14.51 -2.15 7.04
N TYR A 160 -13.89 -2.23 5.88
CA TYR A 160 -12.50 -2.64 5.75
C TYR A 160 -11.64 -1.41 5.43
N TYR A 161 -10.81 -1.02 6.39
CA TYR A 161 -9.94 0.16 6.28
C TYR A 161 -8.49 -0.24 6.18
N GLN A 162 -7.70 0.62 5.48
CA GLN A 162 -6.26 0.59 5.45
C GLN A 162 -5.74 1.80 6.23
N SER A 163 -4.82 1.58 7.16
CA SER A 163 -4.15 2.65 7.90
C SER A 163 -3.08 3.37 7.09
N LEU A 164 -2.77 2.85 5.89
CA LEU A 164 -1.67 3.30 5.02
C LEU A 164 -0.28 3.28 5.70
N GLY A 165 -0.14 2.56 6.83
CA GLY A 165 1.15 2.37 7.51
C GLY A 165 2.21 1.68 6.63
N LEU A 166 1.79 0.82 5.71
CA LEU A 166 2.56 0.35 4.57
C LEU A 166 2.11 1.15 3.34
N GLY A 167 2.83 2.21 3.04
CA GLY A 167 2.52 3.14 1.95
C GLY A 167 3.57 3.13 0.84
N PHE A 168 3.49 4.10 -0.05
CA PHE A 168 4.39 4.15 -1.22
C PHE A 168 5.86 4.29 -0.84
N TYR A 169 6.17 5.06 0.21
CA TYR A 169 7.55 5.16 0.70
C TYR A 169 8.10 3.80 1.15
N GLU A 170 7.33 3.07 1.94
CA GLU A 170 7.69 1.75 2.43
C GLU A 170 7.78 0.72 1.30
N TYR A 171 6.93 0.82 0.26
CA TYR A 171 7.03 -0.03 -0.93
C TYR A 171 8.30 0.24 -1.74
N PHE A 172 8.71 1.50 -1.88
CA PHE A 172 9.98 1.82 -2.53
C PHE A 172 11.18 1.29 -1.74
N LEU A 173 11.20 1.47 -0.41
CA LEU A 173 12.23 0.90 0.46
C LEU A 173 12.29 -0.64 0.33
N LEU A 174 11.12 -1.29 0.32
CA LEU A 174 11.03 -2.74 0.16
C LEU A 174 11.57 -3.18 -1.21
N SER A 175 11.24 -2.44 -2.29
CA SER A 175 11.78 -2.71 -3.64
C SER A 175 13.32 -2.71 -3.64
N GLU A 176 13.95 -1.69 -3.04
CA GLU A 176 15.41 -1.65 -2.89
C GLU A 176 15.95 -2.82 -2.08
N LYS A 177 15.30 -3.13 -0.94
CA LYS A 177 15.72 -4.21 -0.04
C LYS A 177 15.73 -5.57 -0.72
N ILE A 178 14.71 -5.86 -1.53
CA ILE A 178 14.59 -7.15 -2.23
C ILE A 178 15.29 -7.16 -3.60
N GLY A 179 15.87 -6.03 -4.01
CA GLY A 179 16.60 -5.90 -5.28
C GLY A 179 15.70 -5.89 -6.53
N ALA A 180 14.44 -5.49 -6.39
CA ALA A 180 13.46 -5.43 -7.47
C ALA A 180 13.28 -4.01 -8.02
N GLU A 181 13.01 -3.89 -9.32
CA GLU A 181 12.59 -2.62 -9.92
C GLU A 181 11.15 -2.29 -9.45
N PRO A 182 10.90 -1.11 -8.88
CA PRO A 182 9.54 -0.72 -8.48
C PRO A 182 8.65 -0.50 -9.69
N LEU A 183 7.41 -0.99 -9.62
CA LEU A 183 6.33 -0.72 -10.57
C LEU A 183 5.11 -0.20 -9.80
N PRO A 184 5.09 1.07 -9.43
CA PRO A 184 3.90 1.69 -8.84
C PRO A 184 2.77 1.78 -9.86
N ILE A 185 1.55 1.45 -9.43
CA ILE A 185 0.34 1.55 -10.24
C ILE A 185 -0.51 2.70 -9.72
N LEU A 186 -0.98 3.56 -10.61
CA LEU A 186 -1.83 4.71 -10.31
C LEU A 186 -3.17 4.64 -11.01
N SER A 187 -4.17 5.29 -10.39
CA SER A 187 -5.50 5.42 -10.98
C SER A 187 -5.47 6.27 -12.25
N VAL A 188 -6.20 5.83 -13.25
CA VAL A 188 -6.41 6.52 -14.53
C VAL A 188 -7.72 7.35 -14.53
N GLY A 189 -8.31 7.57 -13.35
CA GLY A 189 -9.59 8.27 -13.20
C GLY A 189 -10.81 7.42 -13.58
N LEU A 190 -10.65 6.08 -13.57
CA LEU A 190 -11.74 5.12 -13.66
C LEU A 190 -11.92 4.46 -12.30
N ALA A 191 -13.13 4.47 -11.77
CA ALA A 191 -13.51 3.59 -10.67
C ALA A 191 -13.62 2.15 -11.18
N CYS A 192 -13.69 1.18 -10.27
CA CYS A 192 -13.74 -0.23 -10.64
C CYS A 192 -14.90 -0.53 -11.60
N GLN A 193 -14.58 -0.86 -12.85
CA GLN A 193 -15.56 -1.11 -13.90
C GLN A 193 -16.45 -2.33 -13.65
N TYR A 194 -16.05 -3.27 -12.76
CA TYR A 194 -16.92 -4.36 -12.32
C TYR A 194 -18.11 -3.91 -11.45
N GLN A 195 -17.95 -2.78 -10.75
CA GLN A 195 -18.96 -2.29 -9.81
C GLN A 195 -19.70 -1.06 -10.32
N ASN A 196 -19.19 -0.45 -11.37
CA ASN A 196 -19.75 0.76 -11.93
C ASN A 196 -20.15 0.55 -13.39
N ASP A 197 -21.27 1.13 -13.80
CA ASP A 197 -21.64 1.14 -15.21
C ASP A 197 -20.79 2.20 -15.93
N ASP A 198 -20.07 1.79 -16.98
CA ASP A 198 -19.29 2.68 -17.83
C ASP A 198 -20.12 3.81 -18.47
N LYS A 199 -21.44 3.67 -18.46
CA LYS A 199 -22.39 4.69 -18.96
C LYS A 199 -22.82 5.70 -17.87
N ASP A 200 -22.50 5.44 -16.60
CA ASP A 200 -22.75 6.40 -15.54
C ASP A 200 -21.72 7.54 -15.63
N PRO A 201 -22.15 8.76 -15.96
CA PRO A 201 -21.25 9.89 -16.11
C PRO A 201 -20.59 10.34 -14.80
N ASN A 202 -21.10 9.85 -13.65
CA ASN A 202 -20.58 10.23 -12.33
C ASN A 202 -19.64 9.18 -11.74
N ALA A 203 -19.61 7.97 -12.30
CA ALA A 203 -18.75 6.90 -11.80
C ALA A 203 -17.25 7.14 -12.08
N HIS A 204 -16.96 7.88 -13.15
CA HIS A 204 -15.61 8.08 -13.65
C HIS A 204 -15.30 9.56 -13.87
N VAL A 205 -14.03 9.94 -13.75
CA VAL A 205 -13.62 11.32 -14.08
C VAL A 205 -13.81 11.58 -15.57
N ALA A 206 -14.36 12.72 -15.94
CA ALA A 206 -14.40 13.12 -17.35
C ALA A 206 -12.97 13.33 -17.89
N VAL A 207 -12.72 12.99 -19.15
CA VAL A 207 -11.38 13.10 -19.77
C VAL A 207 -10.80 14.51 -19.68
N LYS A 208 -11.65 15.53 -19.77
CA LYS A 208 -11.23 16.95 -19.62
C LYS A 208 -10.75 17.32 -18.19
N ASP A 209 -11.12 16.53 -17.18
CA ASP A 209 -10.85 16.80 -15.77
C ASP A 209 -9.75 15.86 -15.20
N LEU A 210 -9.02 15.13 -16.07
CA LEU A 210 -7.98 14.20 -15.69
C LEU A 210 -6.71 14.84 -15.13
N GLN A 211 -6.57 16.16 -15.19
CA GLN A 211 -5.29 16.83 -14.88
C GLN A 211 -4.78 16.50 -13.47
N SER A 212 -5.65 16.47 -12.46
CA SER A 212 -5.23 16.14 -11.09
C SER A 212 -4.65 14.73 -10.95
N TYR A 213 -5.17 13.76 -11.70
CA TYR A 213 -4.65 12.39 -11.73
C TYR A 213 -3.31 12.29 -12.47
N ILE A 214 -3.14 13.08 -13.53
CA ILE A 214 -1.87 13.19 -14.26
C ILE A 214 -0.82 13.85 -13.37
N ASP A 215 -1.19 14.92 -12.63
CA ASP A 215 -0.31 15.57 -11.67
C ASP A 215 0.12 14.61 -10.56
N ASP A 216 -0.76 13.69 -10.11
CA ASP A 216 -0.41 12.63 -9.17
C ASP A 216 0.71 11.72 -9.71
N ALA A 217 0.67 11.38 -11.00
CA ALA A 217 1.72 10.58 -11.63
C ALA A 217 3.04 11.35 -11.76
N LEU A 218 2.98 12.62 -12.16
CA LEU A 218 4.17 13.48 -12.28
C LEU A 218 4.82 13.74 -10.92
N ASP A 219 4.00 13.96 -9.88
CA ASP A 219 4.43 14.16 -8.50
C ASP A 219 5.07 12.88 -7.92
N LEU A 220 4.53 11.69 -8.25
CA LEU A 220 5.12 10.43 -7.81
C LEU A 220 6.50 10.20 -8.42
N ILE A 221 6.68 10.52 -9.70
CA ILE A 221 7.98 10.42 -10.35
C ILE A 221 8.97 11.41 -9.69
N GLU A 222 8.51 12.63 -9.34
CA GLU A 222 9.31 13.59 -8.59
C GLU A 222 9.63 13.09 -7.19
N PHE A 223 8.66 12.48 -6.47
CA PHE A 223 8.89 11.87 -5.17
C PHE A 223 9.98 10.80 -5.25
N ALA A 224 9.90 9.92 -6.24
CA ALA A 224 10.86 8.83 -6.39
C ALA A 224 12.24 9.33 -6.86
N ASN A 225 12.32 10.27 -7.80
CA ASN A 225 13.56 10.61 -8.53
C ASN A 225 14.00 12.06 -8.38
N GLY A 226 13.13 12.95 -7.90
CA GLY A 226 13.42 14.38 -7.80
C GLY A 226 14.54 14.71 -6.82
N PRO A 227 15.24 15.84 -7.02
CA PRO A 227 16.26 16.30 -6.10
C PRO A 227 15.64 16.71 -4.75
N VAL A 228 16.44 16.67 -3.68
CA VAL A 228 15.99 17.04 -2.33
C VAL A 228 15.55 18.53 -2.21
N THR A 229 15.81 19.32 -3.23
CA THR A 229 15.36 20.72 -3.33
C THR A 229 13.97 20.86 -3.95
N SER A 230 13.43 19.80 -4.58
CA SER A 230 12.06 19.80 -5.09
C SER A 230 11.06 19.47 -3.98
N LYS A 231 9.78 19.77 -4.21
CA LYS A 231 8.72 19.55 -3.20
C LYS A 231 8.67 18.10 -2.73
N TRP A 232 8.56 17.17 -3.68
CA TRP A 232 8.35 15.76 -3.37
C TRP A 232 9.66 15.02 -3.07
N GLY A 233 10.78 15.42 -3.71
CA GLY A 233 12.10 14.91 -3.37
C GLY A 233 12.54 15.33 -1.96
N LYS A 234 12.13 16.53 -1.50
CA LYS A 234 12.34 16.97 -0.12
C LYS A 234 11.55 16.09 0.86
N LEU A 235 10.28 15.82 0.59
CA LEU A 235 9.48 14.94 1.45
C LEU A 235 10.10 13.55 1.58
N ARG A 236 10.56 12.95 0.47
CA ARG A 236 11.31 11.68 0.50
C ARG A 236 12.53 11.77 1.42
N ALA A 237 13.31 12.84 1.30
CA ALA A 237 14.50 13.06 2.14
C ALA A 237 14.14 13.23 3.62
N ASP A 238 13.10 14.00 3.92
CA ASP A 238 12.59 14.21 5.28
C ASP A 238 12.08 12.90 5.91
N MET A 239 11.61 11.96 5.10
CA MET A 239 11.24 10.60 5.51
C MET A 239 12.45 9.67 5.72
N GLY A 240 13.68 10.13 5.47
CA GLY A 240 14.92 9.40 5.73
C GLY A 240 15.63 8.83 4.51
N HIS A 241 15.14 9.09 3.28
CA HIS A 241 15.76 8.61 2.03
C HIS A 241 16.12 9.76 1.08
N PRO A 242 17.25 10.45 1.28
CA PRO A 242 17.64 11.59 0.43
C PRO A 242 18.03 11.17 -1.00
N ALA A 243 18.52 9.95 -1.20
CA ALA A 243 18.86 9.43 -2.52
C ALA A 243 17.59 9.17 -3.37
N PRO A 244 17.63 9.26 -4.70
CA PRO A 244 16.53 8.85 -5.55
C PRO A 244 16.35 7.32 -5.52
N PHE A 245 15.10 6.87 -5.63
CA PHE A 245 14.76 5.44 -5.79
C PHE A 245 15.03 4.90 -7.20
N ASN A 246 15.43 5.77 -8.13
CA ASN A 246 15.71 5.41 -9.52
C ASN A 246 14.53 4.73 -10.25
N LEU A 247 13.32 5.22 -10.01
CA LEU A 247 12.10 4.76 -10.68
C LEU A 247 12.28 4.86 -12.19
N LYS A 248 12.06 3.74 -12.91
CA LYS A 248 12.23 3.64 -14.36
C LYS A 248 10.92 3.41 -15.09
N GLN A 249 9.87 3.02 -14.37
CA GLN A 249 8.61 2.58 -14.93
C GLN A 249 7.43 2.86 -14.00
N ILE A 250 6.25 3.10 -14.59
CA ILE A 250 5.01 3.36 -13.86
C ILE A 250 3.84 2.70 -14.58
N GLY A 251 2.92 2.13 -13.84
CA GLY A 251 1.67 1.61 -14.39
C GLY A 251 0.54 2.62 -14.24
N ILE A 252 -0.26 2.77 -15.29
CA ILE A 252 -1.40 3.68 -15.32
C ILE A 252 -2.67 2.87 -15.56
N GLY A 253 -3.51 2.81 -14.52
CA GLY A 253 -4.70 1.96 -14.49
C GLY A 253 -4.42 0.53 -14.02
N ASN A 254 -5.45 -0.15 -13.52
CA ASN A 254 -5.41 -1.53 -13.09
C ASN A 254 -6.60 -2.28 -13.69
N GLU A 255 -6.35 -3.38 -14.43
CA GLU A 255 -7.38 -4.21 -15.04
C GLU A 255 -8.39 -3.44 -15.92
N GLN A 256 -8.05 -2.26 -16.42
CA GLN A 256 -8.95 -1.46 -17.23
C GLN A 256 -9.19 -2.10 -18.60
N TRP A 257 -10.44 -2.01 -19.06
CA TRP A 257 -10.85 -2.52 -20.38
C TRP A 257 -11.74 -1.53 -21.13
N GLY A 258 -12.07 -1.87 -22.38
CA GLY A 258 -12.98 -1.09 -23.21
C GLY A 258 -12.42 0.24 -23.73
N PRO A 259 -13.24 1.04 -24.40
CA PRO A 259 -12.80 2.23 -25.14
C PRO A 259 -12.41 3.42 -24.23
N MET A 260 -12.90 3.48 -23.00
CA MET A 260 -12.63 4.59 -22.08
C MET A 260 -11.18 4.65 -21.62
N TYR A 261 -10.49 3.51 -21.56
CA TYR A 261 -9.15 3.42 -21.01
C TYR A 261 -8.05 3.99 -21.95
N PRO A 262 -7.96 3.61 -23.24
CA PRO A 262 -6.88 4.05 -24.12
C PRO A 262 -6.81 5.57 -24.27
N GLU A 263 -7.94 6.26 -24.32
CA GLU A 263 -7.99 7.72 -24.42
C GLU A 263 -7.37 8.41 -23.21
N ARG A 264 -7.67 7.90 -22.02
CA ARG A 264 -7.11 8.39 -20.75
C ARG A 264 -5.61 8.12 -20.68
N LEU A 265 -5.21 6.88 -20.94
CA LEU A 265 -3.81 6.46 -20.92
C LEU A 265 -2.96 7.33 -21.86
N GLN A 266 -3.48 7.66 -23.04
CA GLN A 266 -2.79 8.55 -23.99
C GLN A 266 -2.48 9.91 -23.36
N LYS A 267 -3.43 10.51 -22.61
CA LYS A 267 -3.21 11.80 -21.93
C LYS A 267 -2.10 11.75 -20.88
N PHE A 268 -2.06 10.65 -20.11
CA PHE A 268 -0.98 10.42 -19.15
C PHE A 268 0.36 10.28 -19.86
N MET A 269 0.44 9.46 -20.92
CA MET A 269 1.67 9.23 -21.70
C MET A 269 2.22 10.53 -22.28
N GLU A 270 1.36 11.35 -22.89
CA GLU A 270 1.74 12.66 -23.48
C GLU A 270 2.42 13.55 -22.43
N GLN A 271 1.85 13.70 -21.24
CA GLN A 271 2.38 14.60 -20.23
C GLN A 271 3.57 14.00 -19.46
N ILE A 272 3.53 12.69 -19.16
CA ILE A 272 4.65 12.02 -18.51
C ILE A 272 5.89 12.09 -19.40
N HIS A 273 5.77 11.75 -20.68
CA HIS A 273 6.92 11.75 -21.58
C HIS A 273 7.42 13.16 -21.91
N ALA A 274 6.55 14.17 -21.88
CA ALA A 274 6.97 15.56 -22.04
C ALA A 274 7.91 16.01 -20.90
N LYS A 275 7.67 15.56 -19.65
CA LYS A 275 8.47 15.92 -18.48
C LYS A 275 9.56 14.89 -18.15
N TYR A 276 9.26 13.61 -18.34
CA TYR A 276 10.11 12.47 -17.99
C TYR A 276 10.23 11.47 -19.13
N PRO A 277 10.93 11.80 -20.23
CA PRO A 277 10.92 11.01 -21.47
C PRO A 277 11.53 9.61 -21.35
N LYS A 278 12.21 9.30 -20.24
CA LYS A 278 12.82 7.99 -20.01
C LYS A 278 11.97 7.05 -19.13
N ILE A 279 10.87 7.55 -18.58
CA ILE A 279 9.95 6.72 -17.79
C ILE A 279 9.16 5.83 -18.73
N LYS A 280 9.20 4.53 -18.47
CA LYS A 280 8.43 3.53 -19.21
C LYS A 280 7.01 3.45 -18.66
N ILE A 281 6.06 3.26 -19.57
CA ILE A 281 4.64 3.15 -19.22
C ILE A 281 4.18 1.71 -19.36
N CYS A 282 3.57 1.20 -18.27
CA CYS A 282 2.85 -0.07 -18.27
C CYS A 282 1.36 0.21 -18.40
N GLY A 283 0.72 -0.32 -19.44
CA GLY A 283 -0.71 -0.30 -19.64
C GLY A 283 -1.36 -1.64 -19.29
N SER A 284 -2.69 -1.68 -19.25
CA SER A 284 -3.47 -2.88 -18.92
C SER A 284 -4.14 -3.48 -20.16
N SER A 285 -4.18 -4.82 -20.23
CA SER A 285 -4.99 -5.54 -21.23
C SER A 285 -6.36 -5.96 -20.68
N GLY A 286 -6.73 -5.49 -19.49
CA GLY A 286 -7.95 -5.86 -18.78
C GLY A 286 -7.77 -7.05 -17.85
N PRO A 287 -8.89 -7.51 -17.20
CA PRO A 287 -8.85 -8.55 -16.17
C PRO A 287 -8.85 -9.98 -16.71
N SER A 288 -9.00 -10.14 -18.04
CA SER A 288 -9.17 -11.45 -18.67
C SER A 288 -7.92 -11.91 -19.39
N ALA A 289 -7.69 -13.23 -19.38
CA ALA A 289 -6.54 -13.84 -20.04
C ALA A 289 -6.71 -14.01 -21.56
N ASP A 290 -7.91 -13.82 -22.08
CA ASP A 290 -8.31 -14.03 -23.48
C ASP A 290 -9.66 -13.36 -23.77
N GLY A 291 -10.08 -13.36 -25.03
CA GLY A 291 -11.37 -12.87 -25.48
C GLY A 291 -11.35 -11.45 -26.00
N LYS A 292 -12.54 -10.94 -26.32
CA LYS A 292 -12.74 -9.65 -27.02
C LYS A 292 -12.04 -8.47 -26.36
N ASP A 293 -12.18 -8.33 -25.03
CA ASP A 293 -11.64 -7.18 -24.29
C ASP A 293 -10.13 -7.27 -24.16
N PHE A 294 -9.59 -8.49 -23.97
CA PHE A 294 -8.16 -8.76 -23.99
C PHE A 294 -7.55 -8.40 -25.36
N ASP A 295 -8.15 -8.90 -26.46
CA ASP A 295 -7.68 -8.63 -27.82
C ASP A 295 -7.75 -7.14 -28.15
N TYR A 296 -8.83 -6.47 -27.72
CA TYR A 296 -8.98 -5.03 -27.87
C TYR A 296 -7.91 -4.28 -27.07
N GLY A 297 -7.72 -4.63 -25.80
CA GLY A 297 -6.70 -4.04 -24.93
C GLY A 297 -5.31 -4.12 -25.55
N TRP A 298 -4.87 -5.32 -25.95
CA TRP A 298 -3.58 -5.52 -26.63
C TRP A 298 -3.43 -4.70 -27.91
N LYS A 299 -4.47 -4.65 -28.74
CA LYS A 299 -4.49 -3.83 -29.97
C LYS A 299 -4.28 -2.36 -29.65
N GLN A 300 -4.95 -1.84 -28.61
CA GLN A 300 -4.81 -0.44 -28.22
C GLN A 300 -3.43 -0.14 -27.61
N MET A 301 -2.92 -1.03 -26.73
CA MET A 301 -1.59 -0.86 -26.14
C MET A 301 -0.48 -0.82 -27.20
N ARG A 302 -0.56 -1.69 -28.20
CA ARG A 302 0.35 -1.64 -29.37
C ARG A 302 0.22 -0.36 -30.18
N LYS A 303 -1.02 0.12 -30.41
CA LYS A 303 -1.28 1.37 -31.15
C LYS A 303 -0.72 2.58 -30.42
N LEU A 304 -0.87 2.63 -29.09
CA LEU A 304 -0.35 3.71 -28.24
C LEU A 304 1.17 3.66 -28.08
N GLY A 305 1.78 2.50 -28.30
CA GLY A 305 3.22 2.32 -28.16
C GLY A 305 3.66 2.31 -26.69
N VAL A 306 2.86 1.72 -25.79
CA VAL A 306 3.29 1.52 -24.40
C VAL A 306 4.52 0.62 -24.33
N ASP A 307 5.32 0.73 -23.27
CA ASP A 307 6.54 -0.08 -23.12
C ASP A 307 6.25 -1.49 -22.64
N MET A 308 5.22 -1.63 -21.78
CA MET A 308 4.82 -2.89 -21.18
C MET A 308 3.29 -3.02 -21.13
N VAL A 309 2.82 -4.27 -21.11
CA VAL A 309 1.39 -4.58 -20.91
C VAL A 309 1.25 -5.53 -19.72
N ASP A 310 0.36 -5.17 -18.82
CA ASP A 310 0.01 -5.93 -17.64
C ASP A 310 -1.15 -6.88 -17.99
N GLU A 311 -0.88 -8.20 -17.98
CA GLU A 311 -1.88 -9.25 -18.21
C GLU A 311 -2.27 -9.91 -16.89
N HIS A 312 -3.55 -10.12 -16.66
CA HIS A 312 -4.07 -10.73 -15.45
C HIS A 312 -4.71 -12.09 -15.72
N TYR A 313 -4.43 -13.05 -14.84
CA TYR A 313 -4.86 -14.45 -14.98
C TYR A 313 -5.54 -14.96 -13.72
N TYR A 314 -6.83 -15.26 -13.82
CA TYR A 314 -7.59 -15.99 -12.80
C TYR A 314 -7.87 -17.39 -13.33
N LYS A 315 -6.83 -18.24 -13.35
CA LYS A 315 -6.85 -19.57 -13.98
C LYS A 315 -6.34 -20.66 -13.02
N SER A 316 -6.68 -21.91 -13.31
CA SER A 316 -6.21 -23.06 -12.51
C SER A 316 -4.72 -23.36 -12.74
N PRO A 317 -4.06 -24.09 -11.82
CA PRO A 317 -2.68 -24.54 -12.01
C PRO A 317 -2.47 -25.35 -13.31
N GLU A 318 -3.48 -26.13 -13.73
CA GLU A 318 -3.45 -26.91 -14.97
C GLU A 318 -3.43 -26.02 -16.19
N TRP A 319 -4.19 -24.90 -16.15
CA TRP A 319 -4.17 -23.91 -17.21
C TRP A 319 -2.77 -23.29 -17.37
N PHE A 320 -2.11 -22.91 -16.27
CA PHE A 320 -0.74 -22.37 -16.34
C PHE A 320 0.24 -23.36 -16.95
N ARG A 321 0.18 -24.64 -16.56
CA ARG A 321 1.02 -25.71 -17.15
C ARG A 321 0.77 -25.86 -18.65
N SER A 322 -0.49 -25.87 -19.07
CA SER A 322 -0.89 -26.00 -20.48
C SER A 322 -0.53 -24.79 -21.34
N ASN A 323 -0.37 -23.63 -20.71
CA ASN A 323 -0.07 -22.37 -21.39
C ASN A 323 1.36 -21.85 -21.11
N ALA A 324 2.27 -22.72 -20.65
CA ALA A 324 3.65 -22.33 -20.34
C ALA A 324 4.40 -21.67 -21.53
N SER A 325 4.04 -22.04 -22.77
CA SER A 325 4.60 -21.48 -24.01
C SER A 325 3.80 -20.30 -24.59
N ARG A 326 2.83 -19.74 -23.84
CA ARG A 326 1.95 -18.66 -24.31
C ARG A 326 2.73 -17.49 -24.90
N TYR A 327 3.72 -17.01 -24.19
CA TYR A 327 4.52 -15.86 -24.57
C TYR A 327 5.51 -16.12 -25.70
N ASP A 328 5.77 -17.38 -26.09
CA ASP A 328 6.67 -17.71 -27.20
C ASP A 328 6.12 -17.22 -28.55
N LYS A 329 4.80 -17.06 -28.62
CA LYS A 329 4.08 -16.60 -29.83
C LYS A 329 3.87 -15.10 -29.90
N TYR A 330 4.26 -14.36 -28.86
CA TYR A 330 4.06 -12.91 -28.83
C TYR A 330 5.08 -12.20 -29.73
N ASP A 331 4.59 -11.18 -30.44
CA ASP A 331 5.46 -10.30 -31.23
C ASP A 331 6.43 -9.55 -30.32
N ARG A 332 7.71 -9.79 -30.48
CA ARG A 332 8.81 -9.22 -29.68
C ARG A 332 9.16 -7.77 -30.07
N LYS A 333 8.59 -7.22 -31.15
CA LYS A 333 8.82 -5.85 -31.62
C LYS A 333 7.91 -4.82 -30.95
N GLY A 334 6.93 -5.27 -30.17
CA GLY A 334 5.98 -4.41 -29.44
C GLY A 334 6.25 -4.33 -27.94
N PRO A 335 5.25 -3.95 -27.18
CA PRO A 335 5.30 -3.93 -25.71
C PRO A 335 5.75 -5.27 -25.12
N LYS A 336 6.44 -5.19 -23.99
CA LYS A 336 6.88 -6.36 -23.22
C LYS A 336 5.79 -6.82 -22.28
#